data_16abbf0792a89560196c315002253758
#
_entry.id   16abbf0792a89560196c315002253758
#
_cell.length_a   1.000
_cell.length_b   1.000
_cell.length_c   1.000
_cell.angle_alpha   90.00
_cell.angle_beta   90.00
_cell.angle_gamma   90.00
#
_symmetry.space_group_name_H-M   'P 1'
#
loop_
_entity.id
_entity.type
_entity.pdbx_description
1 polymer ?
#
loop_
_entity_poly.entity_id
_entity_poly.type
_entity_poly.pdbx_seq_one_letter_code
_entity_poly.pdbx_strand_id
1 'polypeptide(L)'
;MYPDLKGKVVAITGAATGLGKAMAIRFGKEHAKVVINYYSNTQDPNAVKEEVIKAGGEAVVVQGDVTKEEDVKNIVQTAIKEFGTLDIMINNAGVENPVPSHELPLKDWDKVIATNLTGAFLGSREAIKYFVENDIKGNVINMSSVREVIPWPQNVHYASSKGGMKLMTKTLALEYASNGIRVNNIGPGAINTTGNAERWADPKLKADVESMIPMGYIGEPEEIAAVAAWLASKEASYVTGITLFADGGMTLGPAFEPGRE
;
A
#
# COMPACT_ATOMS: atom_id res chain seq x y z
N MET A 1 3.54 -1.92 19.91
CA MET A 1 4.66 -1.10 19.39
C MET A 1 5.84 -2.01 19.05
N TYR A 2 6.50 -1.72 17.95
CA TYR A 2 7.70 -2.40 17.47
C TYR A 2 8.92 -1.52 17.76
N PRO A 3 9.70 -1.80 18.82
CA PRO A 3 10.80 -0.91 19.26
C PRO A 3 11.86 -0.68 18.18
N ASP A 4 12.01 -1.62 17.25
CA ASP A 4 12.96 -1.55 16.13
C ASP A 4 12.52 -0.62 15.00
N LEU A 5 11.26 -0.18 15.00
CA LEU A 5 10.77 0.86 14.06
C LEU A 5 11.04 2.29 14.56
N LYS A 6 11.40 2.47 15.82
CA LYS A 6 11.74 3.80 16.37
C LYS A 6 12.92 4.41 15.61
N GLY A 7 12.70 5.62 15.09
CA GLY A 7 13.68 6.37 14.30
C GLY A 7 13.89 5.87 12.86
N LYS A 8 13.23 4.80 12.44
CA LYS A 8 13.24 4.33 11.04
C LYS A 8 12.58 5.34 10.12
N VAL A 9 13.13 5.51 8.94
CA VAL A 9 12.61 6.41 7.91
C VAL A 9 11.74 5.64 6.93
N VAL A 10 10.48 6.04 6.83
CA VAL A 10 9.46 5.39 6.01
C VAL A 10 8.92 6.38 4.98
N ALA A 11 9.03 6.08 3.70
CA ALA A 11 8.35 6.83 2.63
C ALA A 11 7.08 6.11 2.22
N ILE A 12 5.94 6.84 2.17
CA ILE A 12 4.63 6.28 1.84
C ILE A 12 4.01 7.08 0.71
N THR A 13 3.75 6.43 -0.44
CA THR A 13 3.09 7.09 -1.57
C THR A 13 1.57 7.15 -1.38
N GLY A 14 0.95 8.27 -1.78
CA GLY A 14 -0.49 8.48 -1.59
C GLY A 14 -0.91 8.48 -0.12
N ALA A 15 -0.10 9.08 0.74
CA ALA A 15 -0.26 9.02 2.21
C ALA A 15 -1.17 10.10 2.79
N ALA A 16 -1.76 10.97 1.98
CA ALA A 16 -2.63 12.04 2.47
C ALA A 16 -4.05 11.58 2.79
N THR A 17 -4.47 10.38 2.37
CA THR A 17 -5.84 9.87 2.58
C THR A 17 -5.85 8.35 2.76
N GLY A 18 -6.99 7.80 3.19
CA GLY A 18 -7.28 6.36 3.20
C GLY A 18 -6.23 5.51 3.91
N LEU A 19 -5.82 4.41 3.28
CA LEU A 19 -4.84 3.47 3.84
C LEU A 19 -3.48 4.12 4.07
N GLY A 20 -3.04 4.98 3.15
CA GLY A 20 -1.76 5.68 3.27
C GLY A 20 -1.71 6.59 4.50
N LYS A 21 -2.79 7.33 4.78
CA LYS A 21 -2.95 8.14 5.99
C LYS A 21 -2.88 7.27 7.26
N ALA A 22 -3.65 6.18 7.28
CA ALA A 22 -3.67 5.29 8.44
C ALA A 22 -2.29 4.67 8.72
N MET A 23 -1.57 4.26 7.66
CA MET A 23 -0.20 3.78 7.78
C MET A 23 0.74 4.88 8.28
N ALA A 24 0.66 6.10 7.74
CA ALA A 24 1.50 7.23 8.21
C ALA A 24 1.33 7.47 9.70
N ILE A 25 0.08 7.53 10.19
CA ILE A 25 -0.23 7.71 11.62
C ILE A 25 0.26 6.50 12.45
N ARG A 26 0.10 5.28 11.92
CA ARG A 26 0.59 4.08 12.61
C ARG A 26 2.12 4.12 12.77
N PHE A 27 2.88 4.47 11.74
CA PHE A 27 4.33 4.62 11.86
C PHE A 27 4.70 5.77 12.80
N GLY A 28 3.90 6.82 12.88
CA GLY A 28 4.04 7.86 13.92
C GLY A 28 3.95 7.28 15.33
N LYS A 29 2.98 6.39 15.59
CA LYS A 29 2.84 5.68 16.89
C LYS A 29 4.03 4.76 17.19
N GLU A 30 4.75 4.29 16.17
CA GLU A 30 5.99 3.52 16.31
C GLU A 30 7.22 4.43 16.46
N HIS A 31 7.04 5.75 16.57
CA HIS A 31 8.11 6.76 16.65
C HIS A 31 9.04 6.75 15.44
N ALA A 32 8.52 6.43 14.27
CA ALA A 32 9.23 6.49 13.00
C ALA A 32 9.23 7.91 12.41
N LYS A 33 10.06 8.14 11.40
CA LYS A 33 10.14 9.35 10.59
C LYS A 33 9.44 9.09 9.27
N VAL A 34 8.41 9.86 8.92
CA VAL A 34 7.51 9.54 7.81
C VAL A 34 7.60 10.61 6.71
N VAL A 35 7.87 10.18 5.49
CA VAL A 35 7.71 11.00 4.28
C VAL A 35 6.31 10.74 3.73
N ILE A 36 5.46 11.74 3.77
CA ILE A 36 4.07 11.72 3.32
C ILE A 36 4.03 12.24 1.88
N ASN A 37 3.92 11.33 0.91
CA ASN A 37 3.71 11.75 -0.48
C ASN A 37 2.22 11.95 -0.75
N TYR A 38 1.92 13.00 -1.50
CA TYR A 38 0.57 13.31 -2.01
C TYR A 38 0.64 13.76 -3.47
N TYR A 39 -0.49 13.61 -4.19
CA TYR A 39 -0.57 13.92 -5.62
C TYR A 39 -1.14 15.31 -5.87
N SER A 40 -2.29 15.65 -5.29
CA SER A 40 -3.04 16.86 -5.63
C SER A 40 -3.28 17.77 -4.43
N ASN A 41 -3.47 19.07 -4.71
CA ASN A 41 -3.75 20.09 -3.70
C ASN A 41 -5.17 19.99 -3.08
N THR A 42 -6.02 19.07 -3.56
CA THR A 42 -7.32 18.77 -2.94
C THR A 42 -7.19 17.91 -1.69
N GLN A 43 -5.99 17.38 -1.42
CA GLN A 43 -5.64 16.62 -0.23
C GLN A 43 -5.00 17.56 0.80
N ASP A 44 -5.19 17.27 2.08
CA ASP A 44 -4.51 18.01 3.15
C ASP A 44 -3.40 17.14 3.80
N PRO A 45 -2.21 17.10 3.20
CA PRO A 45 -1.09 16.33 3.73
C PRO A 45 -0.54 16.91 5.04
N ASN A 46 -0.74 18.21 5.30
CA ASN A 46 -0.26 18.84 6.52
C ASN A 46 -1.09 18.42 7.74
N ALA A 47 -2.40 18.23 7.59
CA ALA A 47 -3.20 17.64 8.66
C ALA A 47 -2.70 16.24 9.02
N VAL A 48 -2.35 15.41 8.03
CA VAL A 48 -1.77 14.08 8.30
C VAL A 48 -0.40 14.17 8.97
N LYS A 49 0.44 15.11 8.54
CA LYS A 49 1.73 15.39 9.19
C LYS A 49 1.56 15.73 10.68
N GLU A 50 0.60 16.60 11.01
CA GLU A 50 0.31 16.94 12.40
C GLU A 50 -0.17 15.74 13.22
N GLU A 51 -1.02 14.87 12.62
CA GLU A 51 -1.46 13.64 13.27
C GLU A 51 -0.29 12.66 13.53
N VAL A 52 0.65 12.53 12.59
CA VAL A 52 1.88 11.72 12.78
C VAL A 52 2.73 12.26 13.93
N ILE A 53 2.94 13.60 13.97
CA ILE A 53 3.72 14.25 15.02
C ILE A 53 3.03 14.07 16.38
N LYS A 54 1.72 14.30 16.45
CA LYS A 54 0.91 14.09 17.67
C LYS A 54 0.98 12.63 18.16
N ALA A 55 1.12 11.68 17.23
CA ALA A 55 1.27 10.26 17.56
C ALA A 55 2.67 9.90 18.08
N GLY A 56 3.65 10.82 18.03
CA GLY A 56 4.99 10.65 18.56
C GLY A 56 6.09 10.41 17.53
N GLY A 57 5.77 10.51 16.22
CA GLY A 57 6.72 10.42 15.12
C GLY A 57 7.21 11.78 14.65
N GLU A 58 8.01 11.78 13.59
CA GLU A 58 8.40 12.94 12.80
C GLU A 58 7.82 12.81 11.38
N ALA A 59 7.48 13.92 10.72
CA ALA A 59 6.96 13.83 9.36
C ALA A 59 7.32 15.03 8.49
N VAL A 60 7.51 14.76 7.20
CA VAL A 60 7.61 15.77 6.14
C VAL A 60 6.63 15.41 5.02
N VAL A 61 6.21 16.41 4.26
CA VAL A 61 5.32 16.22 3.11
C VAL A 61 6.07 16.47 1.82
N VAL A 62 5.74 15.71 0.77
CA VAL A 62 6.30 15.88 -0.56
C VAL A 62 5.24 15.66 -1.62
N GLN A 63 5.05 16.64 -2.50
CA GLN A 63 4.18 16.46 -3.66
C GLN A 63 4.90 15.65 -4.74
N GLY A 64 4.21 14.74 -5.39
CA GLY A 64 4.77 13.96 -6.51
C GLY A 64 3.76 13.00 -7.12
N ASP A 65 3.82 12.90 -8.44
CA ASP A 65 3.05 11.96 -9.26
C ASP A 65 3.88 10.68 -9.43
N VAL A 66 3.39 9.57 -8.86
CA VAL A 66 4.10 8.27 -8.91
C VAL A 66 4.27 7.73 -10.33
N THR A 67 3.54 8.27 -11.32
CA THR A 67 3.71 7.89 -12.72
C THR A 67 4.93 8.56 -13.37
N LYS A 68 5.55 9.53 -12.68
CA LYS A 68 6.72 10.29 -13.16
C LYS A 68 7.96 9.86 -12.39
N GLU A 69 8.96 9.40 -13.13
CA GLU A 69 10.22 8.91 -12.56
C GLU A 69 10.92 9.98 -11.70
N GLU A 70 10.96 11.22 -12.15
CA GLU A 70 11.64 12.31 -11.42
C GLU A 70 10.92 12.64 -10.10
N ASP A 71 9.57 12.57 -10.08
CA ASP A 71 8.81 12.81 -8.85
C ASP A 71 9.06 11.68 -7.83
N VAL A 72 9.15 10.43 -8.30
CA VAL A 72 9.47 9.28 -7.44
C VAL A 72 10.90 9.38 -6.88
N LYS A 73 11.88 9.77 -7.70
CA LYS A 73 13.24 10.07 -7.21
C LYS A 73 13.22 11.14 -6.14
N ASN A 74 12.45 12.22 -6.34
CA ASN A 74 12.31 13.29 -5.36
C ASN A 74 11.72 12.82 -4.03
N ILE A 75 10.77 11.85 -4.04
CA ILE A 75 10.23 11.26 -2.79
C ILE A 75 11.36 10.59 -1.99
N VAL A 76 12.17 9.75 -2.64
CA VAL A 76 13.31 9.07 -2.00
C VAL A 76 14.36 10.07 -1.53
N GLN A 77 14.72 11.05 -2.38
CA GLN A 77 15.67 12.10 -2.03
C GLN A 77 15.20 12.97 -0.87
N THR A 78 13.89 13.21 -0.75
CA THR A 78 13.31 13.92 0.41
C THR A 78 13.57 13.16 1.71
N ALA A 79 13.39 11.83 1.71
CA ALA A 79 13.72 11.02 2.89
C ALA A 79 15.20 11.16 3.30
N ILE A 80 16.09 11.07 2.33
CA ILE A 80 17.54 11.17 2.56
C ILE A 80 17.92 12.57 3.05
N LYS A 81 17.39 13.61 2.42
CA LYS A 81 17.69 15.00 2.74
C LYS A 81 17.21 15.41 4.13
N GLU A 82 15.97 15.05 4.47
CA GLU A 82 15.32 15.52 5.70
C GLU A 82 15.68 14.63 6.91
N PHE A 83 15.91 13.33 6.68
CA PHE A 83 16.10 12.36 7.75
C PHE A 83 17.42 11.58 7.69
N GLY A 84 18.23 11.80 6.66
CA GLY A 84 19.57 11.21 6.50
C GLY A 84 19.60 9.81 5.87
N THR A 85 18.45 9.14 5.70
CA THR A 85 18.34 7.78 5.15
C THR A 85 16.95 7.48 4.64
N LEU A 86 16.77 6.29 4.03
CA LEU A 86 15.50 5.62 3.83
C LEU A 86 15.65 4.17 4.30
N ASP A 87 14.73 3.66 5.09
CA ASP A 87 14.73 2.27 5.57
C ASP A 87 13.58 1.45 4.95
N ILE A 88 12.43 2.10 4.74
CA ILE A 88 11.19 1.44 4.32
C ILE A 88 10.52 2.26 3.23
N MET A 89 10.16 1.61 2.12
CA MET A 89 9.35 2.18 1.05
C MET A 89 7.99 1.49 1.01
N ILE A 90 6.90 2.26 1.12
CA ILE A 90 5.53 1.76 0.99
C ILE A 90 4.90 2.34 -0.28
N ASN A 91 4.74 1.50 -1.30
CA ASN A 91 4.07 1.85 -2.54
C ASN A 91 2.56 1.66 -2.35
N ASN A 92 1.88 2.71 -1.89
CA ASN A 92 0.45 2.66 -1.59
C ASN A 92 -0.41 3.41 -2.62
N ALA A 93 0.13 4.38 -3.33
CA ALA A 93 -0.63 5.12 -4.33
C ALA A 93 -1.31 4.18 -5.34
N GLY A 94 -2.61 4.40 -5.57
CA GLY A 94 -3.38 3.57 -6.48
C GLY A 94 -4.71 4.22 -6.84
N VAL A 95 -5.24 3.84 -8.00
CA VAL A 95 -6.53 4.29 -8.53
C VAL A 95 -7.32 3.10 -9.06
N GLU A 96 -8.63 3.25 -9.03
CA GLU A 96 -9.61 2.30 -9.54
C GLU A 96 -10.73 3.08 -10.22
N ASN A 97 -11.24 2.59 -11.35
CA ASN A 97 -12.44 3.11 -11.99
C ASN A 97 -13.15 1.97 -12.73
N PRO A 98 -14.22 1.38 -12.17
CA PRO A 98 -14.93 0.28 -12.81
C PRO A 98 -15.55 0.68 -14.14
N VAL A 99 -15.18 -0.03 -15.22
CA VAL A 99 -15.70 0.15 -16.59
C VAL A 99 -15.86 -1.21 -17.25
N PRO A 100 -16.99 -1.50 -17.96
CA PRO A 100 -17.12 -2.73 -18.74
C PRO A 100 -15.92 -2.92 -19.67
N SER A 101 -15.33 -4.13 -19.68
CA SER A 101 -14.04 -4.33 -20.35
C SER A 101 -14.04 -4.02 -21.85
N HIS A 102 -15.17 -4.20 -22.53
CA HIS A 102 -15.32 -3.89 -23.97
C HIS A 102 -15.51 -2.39 -24.26
N GLU A 103 -15.80 -1.59 -23.23
CA GLU A 103 -15.98 -0.14 -23.30
C GLU A 103 -14.79 0.62 -22.68
N LEU A 104 -13.81 -0.10 -22.09
CA LEU A 104 -12.70 0.51 -21.37
C LEU A 104 -11.79 1.28 -22.33
N PRO A 105 -11.70 2.63 -22.21
CA PRO A 105 -10.78 3.41 -23.02
C PRO A 105 -9.32 3.08 -22.69
N LEU A 106 -8.46 3.04 -23.71
CA LEU A 106 -7.02 2.80 -23.51
C LEU A 106 -6.39 3.78 -22.51
N LYS A 107 -6.79 5.04 -22.53
CA LYS A 107 -6.32 6.06 -21.58
C LYS A 107 -6.59 5.70 -20.11
N ASP A 108 -7.71 5.03 -19.83
CA ASP A 108 -8.09 4.64 -18.47
C ASP A 108 -7.34 3.37 -18.05
N TRP A 109 -7.14 2.43 -19.00
CA TRP A 109 -6.23 1.31 -18.81
C TRP A 109 -4.82 1.82 -18.47
N ASP A 110 -4.25 2.67 -19.33
CA ASP A 110 -2.89 3.21 -19.17
C ASP A 110 -2.74 3.95 -17.82
N LYS A 111 -3.75 4.74 -17.43
CA LYS A 111 -3.74 5.47 -16.15
C LYS A 111 -3.65 4.51 -14.96
N VAL A 112 -4.44 3.43 -14.96
CA VAL A 112 -4.43 2.46 -13.85
C VAL A 112 -3.13 1.68 -13.82
N ILE A 113 -2.63 1.22 -14.97
CA ILE A 113 -1.34 0.52 -15.05
C ILE A 113 -0.19 1.44 -14.62
N ALA A 114 -0.16 2.68 -15.15
CA ALA A 114 0.89 3.65 -14.83
C ALA A 114 0.93 3.97 -13.31
N THR A 115 -0.24 4.17 -12.69
CA THR A 115 -0.30 4.50 -11.27
C THR A 115 -0.01 3.29 -10.39
N ASN A 116 -0.74 2.18 -10.60
CA ASN A 116 -0.75 1.07 -9.65
C ASN A 116 0.46 0.14 -9.80
N LEU A 117 0.92 -0.09 -11.03
CA LEU A 117 2.00 -1.03 -11.30
C LEU A 117 3.32 -0.32 -11.59
N THR A 118 3.34 0.58 -12.58
CA THR A 118 4.57 1.30 -12.94
C THR A 118 5.04 2.18 -11.79
N GLY A 119 4.13 2.90 -11.11
CA GLY A 119 4.46 3.72 -9.94
C GLY A 119 5.06 2.90 -8.80
N ALA A 120 4.48 1.72 -8.51
CA ALA A 120 5.05 0.81 -7.51
C ALA A 120 6.41 0.24 -7.93
N PHE A 121 6.62 -0.04 -9.22
CA PHE A 121 7.92 -0.42 -9.76
C PHE A 121 8.95 0.71 -9.56
N LEU A 122 8.62 1.94 -9.93
CA LEU A 122 9.52 3.09 -9.80
C LEU A 122 9.91 3.31 -8.34
N GLY A 123 8.93 3.28 -7.41
CA GLY A 123 9.21 3.42 -5.98
C GLY A 123 10.08 2.29 -5.43
N SER A 124 9.80 1.04 -5.82
CA SER A 124 10.63 -0.12 -5.45
C SER A 124 12.04 0.00 -6.00
N ARG A 125 12.20 0.37 -7.27
CA ARG A 125 13.50 0.53 -7.93
C ARG A 125 14.36 1.59 -7.26
N GLU A 126 13.82 2.78 -7.02
CA GLU A 126 14.59 3.88 -6.43
C GLU A 126 14.98 3.56 -4.97
N ALA A 127 14.08 2.95 -4.20
CA ALA A 127 14.39 2.53 -2.84
C ALA A 127 15.46 1.42 -2.82
N ILE A 128 15.30 0.37 -3.63
CA ILE A 128 16.25 -0.75 -3.70
C ILE A 128 17.62 -0.27 -4.17
N LYS A 129 17.66 0.62 -5.18
CA LYS A 129 18.92 1.23 -5.62
C LYS A 129 19.65 1.89 -4.45
N TYR A 130 18.96 2.73 -3.69
CA TYR A 130 19.52 3.39 -2.52
C TYR A 130 19.97 2.39 -1.46
N PHE A 131 19.19 1.34 -1.19
CA PHE A 131 19.53 0.31 -0.22
C PHE A 131 20.81 -0.44 -0.59
N VAL A 132 20.94 -0.85 -1.87
CA VAL A 132 22.13 -1.56 -2.37
C VAL A 132 23.37 -0.67 -2.33
N GLU A 133 23.27 0.59 -2.79
CA GLU A 133 24.38 1.53 -2.81
C GLU A 133 24.90 1.89 -1.40
N ASN A 134 24.07 1.76 -0.35
CA ASN A 134 24.39 2.14 1.02
C ASN A 134 24.42 0.96 2.02
N ASP A 135 24.39 -0.29 1.53
CA ASP A 135 24.36 -1.53 2.34
C ASP A 135 23.24 -1.54 3.39
N ILE A 136 22.07 -0.99 3.03
CA ILE A 136 20.90 -0.95 3.91
C ILE A 136 20.05 -2.19 3.70
N LYS A 137 19.76 -2.92 4.79
CA LYS A 137 18.80 -4.03 4.81
C LYS A 137 17.37 -3.48 4.82
N GLY A 138 16.97 -2.93 3.66
CA GLY A 138 15.73 -2.21 3.51
C GLY A 138 14.49 -3.09 3.39
N ASN A 139 13.34 -2.43 3.40
CA ASN A 139 12.05 -3.09 3.25
C ASN A 139 11.17 -2.35 2.24
N VAL A 140 10.61 -3.08 1.28
CA VAL A 140 9.62 -2.57 0.33
C VAL A 140 8.28 -3.28 0.59
N ILE A 141 7.22 -2.50 0.75
CA ILE A 141 5.85 -2.99 0.92
C ILE A 141 4.97 -2.39 -0.17
N ASN A 142 4.36 -3.25 -0.99
CA ASN A 142 3.45 -2.82 -2.04
C ASN A 142 1.99 -3.07 -1.62
N MET A 143 1.13 -2.08 -1.81
CA MET A 143 -0.30 -2.23 -1.57
C MET A 143 -0.96 -2.90 -2.78
N SER A 144 -1.12 -4.24 -2.68
CA SER A 144 -1.84 -5.04 -3.64
C SER A 144 -3.36 -5.00 -3.38
N SER A 145 -4.04 -6.10 -3.55
CA SER A 145 -5.46 -6.27 -3.31
C SER A 145 -5.81 -7.75 -3.38
N VAL A 146 -6.93 -8.17 -2.83
CA VAL A 146 -7.55 -9.46 -3.14
C VAL A 146 -7.77 -9.64 -4.65
N ARG A 147 -7.79 -8.55 -5.42
CA ARG A 147 -7.94 -8.57 -6.89
C ARG A 147 -6.72 -9.13 -7.63
N GLU A 148 -5.63 -9.43 -6.97
CA GLU A 148 -4.52 -10.19 -7.58
C GLU A 148 -4.84 -11.69 -7.73
N VAL A 149 -5.88 -12.19 -7.04
CA VAL A 149 -6.30 -13.61 -7.06
C VAL A 149 -7.80 -13.79 -7.30
N ILE A 150 -8.66 -12.85 -6.89
CA ILE A 150 -10.10 -12.90 -7.11
C ILE A 150 -10.48 -11.88 -8.19
N PRO A 151 -10.93 -12.30 -9.39
CA PRO A 151 -11.39 -11.37 -10.42
C PRO A 151 -12.68 -10.66 -9.99
N TRP A 152 -12.90 -9.48 -10.54
CA TRP A 152 -14.12 -8.73 -10.35
C TRP A 152 -14.57 -8.08 -11.66
N PRO A 153 -15.84 -8.19 -12.05
CA PRO A 153 -16.32 -7.57 -13.27
C PRO A 153 -16.00 -6.08 -13.32
N GLN A 154 -15.77 -5.55 -14.52
CA GLN A 154 -15.47 -4.13 -14.79
C GLN A 154 -14.10 -3.63 -14.29
N ASN A 155 -13.26 -4.51 -13.75
CA ASN A 155 -11.97 -4.13 -13.17
C ASN A 155 -10.76 -4.81 -13.84
N VAL A 156 -10.83 -5.10 -15.15
CA VAL A 156 -9.77 -5.82 -15.85
C VAL A 156 -8.39 -5.14 -15.74
N HIS A 157 -8.32 -3.82 -15.87
CA HIS A 157 -7.09 -3.02 -15.73
C HIS A 157 -6.55 -3.06 -14.30
N TYR A 158 -7.44 -2.91 -13.30
CA TYR A 158 -7.05 -2.95 -11.89
C TYR A 158 -6.54 -4.34 -11.50
N ALA A 159 -7.28 -5.40 -11.82
CA ALA A 159 -6.86 -6.78 -11.55
C ALA A 159 -5.54 -7.12 -12.26
N SER A 160 -5.36 -6.68 -13.51
CA SER A 160 -4.10 -6.84 -14.25
C SER A 160 -2.94 -6.13 -13.55
N SER A 161 -3.16 -4.90 -13.04
CA SER A 161 -2.12 -4.17 -12.30
C SER A 161 -1.72 -4.91 -11.02
N LYS A 162 -2.69 -5.46 -10.27
CA LYS A 162 -2.42 -6.16 -8.99
C LYS A 162 -1.84 -7.56 -9.22
N GLY A 163 -2.27 -8.26 -10.25
CA GLY A 163 -1.64 -9.53 -10.70
C GLY A 163 -0.19 -9.33 -11.15
N GLY A 164 0.10 -8.26 -11.89
CA GLY A 164 1.46 -7.86 -12.27
C GLY A 164 2.31 -7.52 -11.04
N MET A 165 1.77 -6.78 -10.09
CA MET A 165 2.42 -6.43 -8.82
C MET A 165 2.81 -7.66 -8.01
N LYS A 166 1.98 -8.71 -8.00
CA LYS A 166 2.28 -9.99 -7.35
C LYS A 166 3.58 -10.62 -7.86
N LEU A 167 3.74 -10.73 -9.17
CA LEU A 167 4.96 -11.33 -9.75
C LEU A 167 6.15 -10.37 -9.67
N MET A 168 5.95 -9.06 -9.83
CA MET A 168 6.98 -8.06 -9.61
C MET A 168 7.58 -8.18 -8.20
N THR A 169 6.74 -8.26 -7.17
CA THR A 169 7.17 -8.42 -5.78
C THR A 169 7.98 -9.70 -5.57
N LYS A 170 7.54 -10.83 -6.10
CA LYS A 170 8.29 -12.10 -6.01
C LYS A 170 9.65 -12.03 -6.70
N THR A 171 9.70 -11.40 -7.87
CA THR A 171 10.95 -11.25 -8.63
C THR A 171 11.94 -10.38 -7.86
N LEU A 172 11.52 -9.21 -7.39
CA LEU A 172 12.38 -8.32 -6.60
C LEU A 172 12.83 -8.96 -5.27
N ALA A 173 11.92 -9.66 -4.59
CA ALA A 173 12.25 -10.37 -3.37
C ALA A 173 13.34 -11.43 -3.59
N LEU A 174 13.23 -12.23 -4.67
CA LEU A 174 14.23 -13.25 -5.03
C LEU A 174 15.57 -12.62 -5.39
N GLU A 175 15.55 -11.55 -6.18
CA GLU A 175 16.75 -10.88 -6.70
C GLU A 175 17.57 -10.22 -5.59
N TYR A 176 16.91 -9.59 -4.61
CA TYR A 176 17.59 -8.80 -3.57
C TYR A 176 17.63 -9.44 -2.17
N ALA A 177 17.19 -10.70 -2.04
CA ALA A 177 17.23 -11.41 -0.75
C ALA A 177 18.64 -11.51 -0.17
N SER A 178 19.66 -11.75 -1.00
CA SER A 178 21.07 -11.84 -0.59
C SER A 178 21.64 -10.51 -0.08
N ASN A 179 21.02 -9.37 -0.46
CA ASN A 179 21.34 -8.05 0.07
C ASN A 179 20.64 -7.77 1.41
N GLY A 180 19.83 -8.71 1.92
CA GLY A 180 19.03 -8.53 3.13
C GLY A 180 17.82 -7.61 2.92
N ILE A 181 17.44 -7.32 1.68
CA ILE A 181 16.27 -6.49 1.34
C ILE A 181 15.04 -7.40 1.25
N ARG A 182 13.96 -7.01 1.92
CA ARG A 182 12.68 -7.71 1.88
C ARG A 182 11.68 -6.96 1.01
N VAL A 183 10.93 -7.68 0.18
CA VAL A 183 9.89 -7.12 -0.67
C VAL A 183 8.62 -7.94 -0.52
N ASN A 184 7.53 -7.34 -0.04
CA ASN A 184 6.26 -8.02 0.20
C ASN A 184 5.08 -7.19 -0.27
N ASN A 185 3.95 -7.85 -0.47
CA ASN A 185 2.66 -7.22 -0.70
C ASN A 185 1.78 -7.33 0.54
N ILE A 186 0.91 -6.33 0.72
CA ILE A 186 -0.33 -6.47 1.49
C ILE A 186 -1.47 -6.53 0.49
N GLY A 187 -2.36 -7.50 0.66
CA GLY A 187 -3.57 -7.67 -0.16
C GLY A 187 -4.83 -7.37 0.66
N PRO A 188 -5.26 -6.11 0.77
CA PRO A 188 -6.49 -5.77 1.48
C PRO A 188 -7.73 -6.36 0.80
N GLY A 189 -8.72 -6.72 1.61
CA GLY A 189 -10.10 -6.97 1.19
C GLY A 189 -10.88 -5.66 0.98
N ALA A 190 -12.17 -5.69 1.32
CA ALA A 190 -13.00 -4.49 1.37
C ALA A 190 -12.65 -3.70 2.64
N ILE A 191 -12.25 -2.42 2.47
CA ILE A 191 -11.82 -1.55 3.57
C ILE A 191 -12.64 -0.26 3.57
N ASN A 192 -12.99 0.20 4.77
CA ASN A 192 -13.73 1.44 5.00
C ASN A 192 -12.81 2.66 4.85
N THR A 193 -12.56 3.07 3.62
CA THR A 193 -11.77 4.28 3.31
C THR A 193 -12.64 5.43 2.88
N THR A 194 -12.12 6.66 2.96
CA THR A 194 -12.81 7.85 2.44
C THR A 194 -13.18 7.73 0.95
N GLY A 195 -12.36 7.03 0.15
CA GLY A 195 -12.66 6.76 -1.27
C GLY A 195 -13.84 5.79 -1.48
N ASN A 196 -14.19 5.00 -0.47
CA ASN A 196 -15.30 4.05 -0.50
C ASN A 196 -16.52 4.49 0.33
N ALA A 197 -16.49 5.67 0.96
CA ALA A 197 -17.51 6.12 1.89
C ALA A 197 -18.91 6.18 1.26
N GLU A 198 -19.02 6.71 0.04
CA GLU A 198 -20.28 6.76 -0.71
C GLU A 198 -20.84 5.36 -0.99
N ARG A 199 -19.95 4.41 -1.34
CA ARG A 199 -20.32 3.02 -1.60
C ARG A 199 -20.88 2.35 -0.34
N TRP A 200 -20.29 2.62 0.81
CA TRP A 200 -20.74 2.05 2.10
C TRP A 200 -21.93 2.78 2.71
N ALA A 201 -22.32 3.95 2.18
CA ALA A 201 -23.53 4.66 2.56
C ALA A 201 -24.82 3.97 2.09
N ASP A 202 -24.75 3.11 1.05
CA ASP A 202 -25.86 2.23 0.64
C ASP A 202 -25.89 0.96 1.51
N PRO A 203 -26.90 0.78 2.40
CA PRO A 203 -26.95 -0.35 3.31
C PRO A 203 -27.05 -1.71 2.60
N LYS A 204 -27.71 -1.75 1.43
CA LYS A 204 -27.86 -2.99 0.65
C LYS A 204 -26.53 -3.41 0.06
N LEU A 205 -25.83 -2.46 -0.59
CA LEU A 205 -24.54 -2.73 -1.17
C LEU A 205 -23.50 -3.10 -0.11
N LYS A 206 -23.56 -2.44 1.06
CA LYS A 206 -22.71 -2.79 2.21
C LYS A 206 -22.97 -4.23 2.67
N ALA A 207 -24.24 -4.60 2.90
CA ALA A 207 -24.61 -5.94 3.33
C ALA A 207 -24.23 -7.01 2.30
N ASP A 208 -24.40 -6.73 1.00
CA ASP A 208 -23.98 -7.63 -0.08
C ASP A 208 -22.46 -7.90 -0.02
N VAL A 209 -21.65 -6.87 0.22
CA VAL A 209 -20.19 -7.02 0.34
C VAL A 209 -19.82 -7.74 1.63
N GLU A 210 -20.43 -7.40 2.77
CA GLU A 210 -20.20 -8.06 4.06
C GLU A 210 -20.52 -9.56 4.00
N SER A 211 -21.55 -9.96 3.25
CA SER A 211 -21.91 -11.37 3.03
C SER A 211 -20.84 -12.18 2.27
N MET A 212 -19.94 -11.51 1.53
CA MET A 212 -18.81 -12.15 0.84
C MET A 212 -17.57 -12.29 1.72
N ILE A 213 -17.59 -11.72 2.93
CA ILE A 213 -16.46 -11.71 3.86
C ILE A 213 -16.76 -12.69 5.00
N PRO A 214 -16.01 -13.79 5.17
CA PRO A 214 -16.26 -14.76 6.23
C PRO A 214 -16.30 -14.17 7.65
N MET A 215 -15.52 -13.12 7.93
CA MET A 215 -15.56 -12.40 9.21
C MET A 215 -16.81 -11.50 9.36
N GLY A 216 -17.59 -11.27 8.30
CA GLY A 216 -18.87 -10.59 8.33
C GLY A 216 -18.82 -9.07 8.43
N TYR A 217 -17.66 -8.44 8.24
CA TYR A 217 -17.54 -6.98 8.30
C TYR A 217 -16.51 -6.44 7.31
N ILE A 218 -16.67 -5.18 6.92
CA ILE A 218 -15.71 -4.42 6.11
C ILE A 218 -14.59 -3.94 7.05
N GLY A 219 -13.33 -4.26 6.70
CA GLY A 219 -12.18 -3.92 7.54
C GLY A 219 -11.93 -2.41 7.64
N GLU A 220 -11.21 -2.01 8.68
CA GLU A 220 -10.82 -0.61 8.90
C GLU A 220 -9.36 -0.35 8.45
N PRO A 221 -9.03 0.89 8.02
CA PRO A 221 -7.69 1.25 7.59
C PRO A 221 -6.59 0.94 8.61
N GLU A 222 -6.91 1.02 9.90
CA GLU A 222 -6.01 0.74 11.01
C GLU A 222 -5.57 -0.73 11.05
N GLU A 223 -6.40 -1.66 10.61
CA GLU A 223 -6.09 -3.09 10.53
C GLU A 223 -5.01 -3.33 9.46
N ILE A 224 -5.13 -2.65 8.32
CA ILE A 224 -4.10 -2.69 7.27
C ILE A 224 -2.80 -2.01 7.71
N ALA A 225 -2.91 -0.89 8.42
CA ALA A 225 -1.76 -0.19 8.98
C ALA A 225 -1.01 -1.03 10.03
N ALA A 226 -1.71 -1.86 10.80
CA ALA A 226 -1.12 -2.80 11.73
C ALA A 226 -0.29 -3.87 11.00
N VAL A 227 -0.82 -4.42 9.91
CA VAL A 227 -0.11 -5.38 9.05
C VAL A 227 1.13 -4.75 8.43
N ALA A 228 1.05 -3.50 7.95
CA ALA A 228 2.19 -2.78 7.39
C ALA A 228 3.31 -2.59 8.42
N ALA A 229 2.96 -2.20 9.65
CA ALA A 229 3.94 -2.04 10.73
C ALA A 229 4.60 -3.38 11.09
N TRP A 230 3.84 -4.49 11.17
CA TRP A 230 4.40 -5.81 11.42
C TRP A 230 5.35 -6.24 10.29
N LEU A 231 4.93 -6.14 9.02
CA LEU A 231 5.79 -6.48 7.87
C LEU A 231 7.08 -5.64 7.82
N ALA A 232 7.02 -4.39 8.31
CA ALA A 232 8.17 -3.51 8.40
C ALA A 232 9.13 -3.89 9.52
N SER A 233 8.65 -4.50 10.61
CA SER A 233 9.41 -4.82 11.81
C SER A 233 10.35 -6.00 11.65
N LYS A 234 11.24 -6.19 12.64
CA LYS A 234 12.12 -7.36 12.75
C LYS A 234 11.37 -8.66 13.03
N GLU A 235 10.13 -8.59 13.54
CA GLU A 235 9.31 -9.79 13.75
C GLU A 235 8.96 -10.48 12.42
N ALA A 236 8.95 -9.73 11.30
CA ALA A 236 8.78 -10.26 9.97
C ALA A 236 10.11 -10.48 9.21
N SER A 237 11.26 -10.59 9.92
CA SER A 237 12.59 -10.63 9.29
C SER A 237 12.82 -11.81 8.34
N TYR A 238 12.08 -12.91 8.49
CA TYR A 238 12.17 -14.07 7.60
C TYR A 238 11.04 -14.12 6.56
N VAL A 239 10.33 -13.00 6.34
CA VAL A 239 9.19 -12.89 5.42
C VAL A 239 9.57 -12.03 4.23
N THR A 240 9.67 -12.63 3.04
CA THR A 240 9.89 -11.93 1.76
C THR A 240 9.22 -12.67 0.60
N GLY A 241 8.78 -11.95 -0.42
CA GLY A 241 8.18 -12.48 -1.65
C GLY A 241 6.72 -12.93 -1.51
N ILE A 242 6.03 -12.58 -0.42
CA ILE A 242 4.64 -12.98 -0.20
C ILE A 242 3.66 -11.84 -0.49
N THR A 243 2.39 -12.21 -0.68
CA THR A 243 1.25 -11.33 -0.42
C THR A 243 0.59 -11.81 0.87
N LEU A 244 0.55 -10.92 1.87
CA LEU A 244 -0.23 -11.15 3.08
C LEU A 244 -1.62 -10.55 2.87
N PHE A 245 -2.62 -11.43 2.75
CA PHE A 245 -4.00 -11.00 2.65
C PHE A 245 -4.54 -10.59 4.02
N ALA A 246 -5.06 -9.38 4.11
CA ALA A 246 -5.79 -8.85 5.25
C ALA A 246 -7.19 -8.47 4.76
N ASP A 247 -8.07 -9.47 4.68
CA ASP A 247 -9.28 -9.44 3.88
C ASP A 247 -10.51 -10.07 4.57
N GLY A 248 -10.41 -10.39 5.84
CA GLY A 248 -11.48 -11.04 6.59
C GLY A 248 -11.83 -12.45 6.08
N GLY A 249 -10.93 -13.08 5.30
CA GLY A 249 -11.12 -14.39 4.70
C GLY A 249 -11.74 -14.35 3.29
N MET A 250 -11.88 -13.16 2.68
CA MET A 250 -12.54 -13.00 1.37
C MET A 250 -11.87 -13.84 0.26
N THR A 251 -10.57 -14.15 0.36
CA THR A 251 -9.83 -14.97 -0.62
C THR A 251 -9.93 -16.46 -0.38
N LEU A 252 -10.61 -16.94 0.67
CA LEU A 252 -10.68 -18.37 0.99
C LEU A 252 -11.72 -19.14 0.14
N GLY A 253 -12.34 -18.47 -0.83
CA GLY A 253 -13.33 -19.05 -1.73
C GLY A 253 -14.75 -18.70 -1.32
N PRO A 254 -15.77 -19.32 -1.95
CA PRO A 254 -17.14 -19.10 -1.51
C PRO A 254 -17.24 -19.47 -0.03
N ALA A 255 -17.82 -18.57 0.76
CA ALA A 255 -18.09 -18.84 2.17
C ALA A 255 -19.02 -20.07 2.25
N PHE A 256 -18.46 -21.23 2.59
CA PHE A 256 -19.21 -22.42 2.89
C PHE A 256 -19.88 -22.22 4.25
N GLU A 257 -21.13 -21.78 4.25
CA GLU A 257 -21.93 -21.76 5.47
C GLU A 257 -22.39 -23.20 5.78
N PRO A 258 -22.25 -23.67 7.05
CA PRO A 258 -22.78 -24.96 7.45
C PRO A 258 -24.25 -25.03 7.10
N GLY A 259 -24.66 -26.08 6.35
CA GLY A 259 -26.05 -26.30 5.94
C GLY A 259 -26.44 -25.71 4.58
N ARG A 260 -25.49 -25.23 3.79
CA ARG A 260 -25.64 -24.88 2.36
C ARG A 260 -24.92 -25.89 1.44
N GLU A 261 -24.91 -27.15 1.82
CA GLU A 261 -24.40 -28.28 1.02
C GLU A 261 -25.34 -28.63 -0.12
#